data_a880bc9e1ea4f2a1e9352c32fa61b212
#
_entry.id   a880bc9e1ea4f2a1e9352c32fa61b212
#
_cell.length_a   1.000
_cell.length_b   1.000
_cell.length_c   1.000
_cell.angle_alpha   90.00
_cell.angle_beta   90.00
_cell.angle_gamma   90.00
#
_symmetry.space_group_name_H-M   'P 1'
#
loop_
_entity.id
_entity.type
_entity.pdbx_description
1 polymer ?
#
loop_
_entity_poly.entity_id
_entity_poly.type
_entity_poly.pdbx_seq_one_letter_code
_entity_poly.pdbx_strand_id
1 'polypeptide(L)'
;MKEIAIIFPNQLYRNSEILEKELPIYLIEEFLFFRQYKFHKQKIVFHRSSMKEYENYLINKSLSVSYIDSFNKSSDIRDFIKDISSEVDKVHVIDPVDYLLEKRLKSVCSKHNISLEIYDNPSFINTNSELEPFFRTDKVKFFQTSFYKEQRKKYNILINNNKPEGGRWTYDDENRKKYPRDKKPPKISFSKKNKFYEEAKSYTNKHYTDNIGIINENVIYPSNFDDADKWLNSFLEIRYREFGPYEDAIVKEEIFLNHSLLSPLINSGILSPKQIINETIKYYKKNNIPINSCEGFIRQVIGWREFIRGVYKVKGSYERTRNFWGFNKKIPKSFYDGTTGIDPIDDTINKVDNTAYCHHIERLMVLGNFMLLCEFDPNEIYKWFMEFFIDSYDWVMVPNVYGMSQFADGGLMSTKPYISGSSYIIKMSNYKTGEWSKIWDSLFWRFLDKQRDFFVKNPRMRMLVNSYDKMGQEKKEVLRDTANKYLKEIEI
;
A
#
# COMPACT_ATOMS: atom_id res chain seq x y z
N MET A 1 -16.33 4.06 37.35
CA MET A 1 -15.23 3.75 36.41
C MET A 1 -15.50 4.55 35.14
N LYS A 2 -14.62 5.51 34.82
CA LYS A 2 -14.78 6.36 33.64
C LYS A 2 -14.09 5.67 32.45
N GLU A 3 -14.87 5.32 31.45
CA GLU A 3 -14.40 4.64 30.24
C GLU A 3 -14.49 5.58 29.02
N ILE A 4 -13.55 5.48 28.11
CA ILE A 4 -13.51 6.27 26.86
C ILE A 4 -13.16 5.39 25.66
N ALA A 5 -13.52 5.85 24.48
CA ALA A 5 -13.11 5.27 23.21
C ALA A 5 -12.13 6.19 22.48
N ILE A 6 -11.11 5.61 21.84
CA ILE A 6 -10.18 6.34 20.99
C ILE A 6 -10.29 5.81 19.55
N ILE A 7 -10.36 6.71 18.59
CA ILE A 7 -10.44 6.40 17.17
C ILE A 7 -9.32 7.14 16.42
N PHE A 8 -8.56 6.40 15.64
CA PHE A 8 -7.44 6.89 14.84
C PHE A 8 -7.83 7.11 13.36
N PRO A 9 -6.99 7.78 12.53
CA PRO A 9 -7.29 8.09 11.13
C PRO A 9 -7.60 6.88 10.24
N ASN A 10 -7.16 5.69 10.63
CA ASN A 10 -7.37 4.43 9.94
C ASN A 10 -8.53 3.59 10.50
N GLN A 11 -9.45 4.20 11.25
CA GLN A 11 -10.52 3.50 11.98
C GLN A 11 -11.89 4.18 11.87
N LEU A 12 -12.18 4.78 10.72
CA LEU A 12 -13.41 5.53 10.47
C LEU A 12 -14.53 4.59 9.99
N TYR A 13 -15.05 3.76 10.90
CA TYR A 13 -16.03 2.72 10.54
C TYR A 13 -17.47 3.23 10.66
N ARG A 14 -18.31 2.85 9.69
CA ARG A 14 -19.77 3.15 9.73
C ARG A 14 -20.43 2.50 10.93
N ASN A 15 -20.00 1.29 11.27
CA ASN A 15 -20.45 0.54 12.44
C ASN A 15 -19.23 -0.19 13.04
N SER A 16 -19.15 -0.21 14.37
CA SER A 16 -18.13 -0.94 15.10
C SER A 16 -18.56 -1.15 16.55
N GLU A 17 -18.03 -2.17 17.22
CA GLU A 17 -18.31 -2.47 18.63
C GLU A 17 -18.08 -1.27 19.57
N ILE A 18 -17.09 -0.42 19.25
CA ILE A 18 -16.82 0.81 20.04
C ILE A 18 -17.99 1.79 19.97
N LEU A 19 -18.62 1.94 18.80
CA LEU A 19 -19.75 2.87 18.63
C LEU A 19 -21.02 2.40 19.36
N GLU A 20 -21.19 1.08 19.50
CA GLU A 20 -22.33 0.48 20.20
C GLU A 20 -22.27 0.68 21.72
N LYS A 21 -21.10 1.05 22.26
CA LYS A 21 -20.92 1.30 23.70
C LYS A 21 -21.32 2.70 24.15
N GLU A 22 -21.60 3.61 23.22
CA GLU A 22 -22.00 5.01 23.48
C GLU A 22 -21.07 5.76 24.46
N LEU A 23 -19.79 5.41 24.49
CA LEU A 23 -18.75 6.04 25.32
C LEU A 23 -18.36 7.42 24.76
N PRO A 24 -17.80 8.31 25.60
CA PRO A 24 -17.12 9.49 25.09
C PRO A 24 -15.99 9.10 24.12
N ILE A 25 -16.00 9.64 22.90
CA ILE A 25 -15.08 9.30 21.81
C ILE A 25 -14.06 10.41 21.63
N TYR A 26 -12.79 10.04 21.54
CA TYR A 26 -11.70 10.94 21.16
C TYR A 26 -11.22 10.55 19.75
N LEU A 27 -11.43 11.46 18.78
CA LEU A 27 -10.84 11.39 17.45
C LEU A 27 -9.47 12.06 17.48
N ILE A 28 -8.40 11.30 17.26
CA ILE A 28 -7.03 11.80 17.40
C ILE A 28 -6.33 11.78 16.04
N GLU A 29 -5.91 12.96 15.54
CA GLU A 29 -4.94 13.07 14.45
C GLU A 29 -3.56 12.62 14.96
N GLU A 30 -3.41 11.31 15.16
CA GLU A 30 -2.27 10.72 15.85
C GLU A 30 -0.95 11.02 15.14
N PHE A 31 0.08 11.36 15.91
CA PHE A 31 1.41 11.77 15.44
C PHE A 31 1.99 10.85 14.36
N LEU A 32 1.84 9.52 14.52
CA LEU A 32 2.39 8.54 13.59
C LEU A 32 1.77 8.60 12.18
N PHE A 33 0.54 9.09 12.05
CA PHE A 33 -0.17 9.22 10.78
C PHE A 33 -0.04 10.61 10.14
N PHE A 34 0.31 11.64 10.92
CA PHE A 34 0.36 13.01 10.45
C PHE A 34 1.76 13.62 10.42
N ARG A 35 2.64 13.27 11.37
CA ARG A 35 3.91 13.99 11.59
C ARG A 35 5.15 13.11 11.71
N GLN A 36 5.04 11.80 11.70
CA GLN A 36 6.19 10.89 11.78
C GLN A 36 7.15 11.06 10.60
N TYR A 37 6.58 11.28 9.42
CA TYR A 37 7.29 11.53 8.16
C TYR A 37 6.73 12.79 7.50
N LYS A 38 7.40 13.28 6.45
CA LYS A 38 6.87 14.33 5.58
C LYS A 38 5.88 13.74 4.59
N PHE A 39 4.76 13.24 5.08
CA PHE A 39 3.73 12.62 4.26
C PHE A 39 3.25 13.54 3.15
N HIS A 40 2.89 12.96 2.02
CA HIS A 40 2.32 13.68 0.89
C HIS A 40 1.13 14.55 1.31
N LYS A 41 1.11 15.82 0.87
CA LYS A 41 0.04 16.77 1.24
C LYS A 41 -1.36 16.25 0.96
N GLN A 42 -1.55 15.52 -0.16
CA GLN A 42 -2.84 14.88 -0.48
C GLN A 42 -3.27 13.84 0.57
N LYS A 43 -2.33 13.13 1.20
CA LYS A 43 -2.62 12.18 2.28
C LYS A 43 -3.07 12.91 3.55
N ILE A 44 -2.43 14.02 3.90
CA ILE A 44 -2.83 14.85 5.04
C ILE A 44 -4.24 15.41 4.82
N VAL A 45 -4.53 15.95 3.62
CA VAL A 45 -5.87 16.43 3.25
C VAL A 45 -6.90 15.32 3.36
N PHE A 46 -6.61 14.13 2.83
CA PHE A 46 -7.52 12.98 2.90
C PHE A 46 -7.81 12.56 4.35
N HIS A 47 -6.77 12.38 5.17
CA HIS A 47 -6.96 12.00 6.58
C HIS A 47 -7.77 13.04 7.35
N ARG A 48 -7.41 14.33 7.25
CA ARG A 48 -8.11 15.37 7.98
C ARG A 48 -9.56 15.53 7.49
N SER A 49 -9.79 15.59 6.17
CA SER A 49 -11.15 15.72 5.65
C SER A 49 -12.03 14.54 6.05
N SER A 50 -11.52 13.31 5.95
CA SER A 50 -12.28 12.11 6.35
C SER A 50 -12.55 12.05 7.85
N MET A 51 -11.60 12.46 8.69
CA MET A 51 -11.82 12.54 10.13
C MET A 51 -12.84 13.63 10.51
N LYS A 52 -12.81 14.80 9.86
CA LYS A 52 -13.80 15.88 10.10
C LYS A 52 -15.20 15.51 9.60
N GLU A 53 -15.30 14.82 8.47
CA GLU A 53 -16.55 14.21 8.01
C GLU A 53 -17.08 13.18 9.02
N TYR A 54 -16.17 12.36 9.56
CA TYR A 54 -16.51 11.33 10.53
C TYR A 54 -16.89 11.91 11.89
N GLU A 55 -16.24 12.99 12.35
CA GLU A 55 -16.68 13.77 13.52
C GLU A 55 -18.14 14.22 13.37
N ASN A 56 -18.45 14.84 12.24
CA ASN A 56 -19.83 15.27 11.94
C ASN A 56 -20.82 14.09 11.87
N TYR A 57 -20.40 12.95 11.31
CA TYR A 57 -21.20 11.72 11.26
C TYR A 57 -21.54 11.20 12.67
N LEU A 58 -20.57 11.17 13.58
CA LEU A 58 -20.76 10.71 14.96
C LEU A 58 -21.64 11.68 15.76
N ILE A 59 -21.45 12.99 15.61
CA ILE A 59 -22.29 14.02 16.23
C ILE A 59 -23.75 13.89 15.78
N ASN A 60 -23.98 13.64 14.47
CA ASN A 60 -25.33 13.40 13.94
C ASN A 60 -25.98 12.11 14.48
N LYS A 61 -25.18 11.19 15.01
CA LYS A 61 -25.65 10.02 15.77
C LYS A 61 -25.83 10.29 17.28
N SER A 62 -25.72 11.55 17.70
CA SER A 62 -25.82 11.97 19.11
C SER A 62 -24.75 11.38 20.02
N LEU A 63 -23.60 10.99 19.45
CA LEU A 63 -22.46 10.52 20.24
C LEU A 63 -21.61 11.69 20.74
N SER A 64 -21.04 11.56 21.93
CA SER A 64 -20.14 12.56 22.51
C SER A 64 -18.75 12.43 21.87
N VAL A 65 -18.29 13.46 21.16
CA VAL A 65 -17.03 13.43 20.40
C VAL A 65 -16.14 14.60 20.77
N SER A 66 -14.86 14.32 21.04
CA SER A 66 -13.80 15.31 21.20
C SER A 66 -12.76 15.10 20.10
N TYR A 67 -12.42 16.16 19.38
CA TYR A 67 -11.43 16.10 18.30
C TYR A 67 -10.08 16.66 18.75
N ILE A 68 -8.99 15.92 18.48
CA ILE A 68 -7.62 16.32 18.81
C ILE A 68 -6.84 16.52 17.51
N ASP A 69 -6.44 17.76 17.30
CA ASP A 69 -5.70 18.23 16.12
C ASP A 69 -4.24 17.72 16.14
N SER A 70 -3.65 17.50 14.98
CA SER A 70 -2.30 16.95 14.83
C SER A 70 -1.18 17.81 15.44
N PHE A 71 -1.36 19.11 15.59
CA PHE A 71 -0.40 19.99 16.28
C PHE A 71 -0.68 20.20 17.75
N ASN A 72 -1.76 19.62 18.28
CA ASN A 72 -1.94 19.52 19.71
C ASN A 72 -0.89 18.56 20.29
N LYS A 73 -0.37 18.86 21.49
CA LYS A 73 0.58 17.98 22.20
C LYS A 73 -0.01 16.57 22.40
N SER A 74 -1.28 16.50 22.76
CA SER A 74 -2.02 15.25 22.97
C SER A 74 -2.37 14.50 21.68
N SER A 75 -1.85 14.93 20.50
CA SER A 75 -1.90 14.13 19.26
C SER A 75 -0.97 12.91 19.32
N ASP A 76 0.07 12.93 20.16
CA ASP A 76 0.82 11.70 20.49
C ASP A 76 0.08 10.95 21.59
N ILE A 77 -0.28 9.70 21.32
CA ILE A 77 -1.06 8.88 22.23
C ILE A 77 -0.44 8.75 23.63
N ARG A 78 0.89 8.87 23.74
CA ARG A 78 1.61 8.79 25.02
C ARG A 78 1.32 10.00 25.89
N ASP A 79 1.29 11.20 25.31
CA ASP A 79 0.95 12.44 26.01
C ASP A 79 -0.55 12.47 26.29
N PHE A 80 -1.40 12.07 25.34
CA PHE A 80 -2.84 12.00 25.54
C PHE A 80 -3.22 11.15 26.76
N ILE A 81 -2.76 9.90 26.81
CA ILE A 81 -3.08 8.98 27.94
C ILE A 81 -2.54 9.53 29.26
N LYS A 82 -1.34 10.13 29.26
CA LYS A 82 -0.79 10.79 30.44
C LYS A 82 -1.70 11.93 30.93
N ASP A 83 -2.18 12.77 30.03
CA ASP A 83 -2.98 13.95 30.37
C ASP A 83 -4.36 13.57 30.96
N ILE A 84 -4.95 12.44 30.56
CA ILE A 84 -6.25 11.95 31.04
C ILE A 84 -6.14 10.92 32.19
N SER A 85 -4.95 10.53 32.59
CA SER A 85 -4.71 9.36 33.49
C SER A 85 -5.31 9.47 34.88
N SER A 86 -5.59 10.69 35.37
CA SER A 86 -6.26 10.92 36.66
C SER A 86 -7.79 10.79 36.59
N GLU A 87 -8.37 10.73 35.39
CA GLU A 87 -9.81 10.78 35.19
C GLU A 87 -10.39 9.54 34.54
N VAL A 88 -9.56 8.69 33.91
CA VAL A 88 -9.98 7.56 33.10
C VAL A 88 -9.43 6.26 33.63
N ASP A 89 -10.30 5.27 33.80
CA ASP A 89 -9.94 3.94 34.33
C ASP A 89 -9.74 2.93 33.18
N LYS A 90 -10.43 3.14 32.03
CA LYS A 90 -10.42 2.20 30.92
C LYS A 90 -10.48 2.90 29.56
N VAL A 91 -9.65 2.41 28.64
CA VAL A 91 -9.58 2.88 27.25
C VAL A 91 -9.97 1.73 26.30
N HIS A 92 -10.86 2.04 25.36
CA HIS A 92 -11.32 1.16 24.30
C HIS A 92 -10.75 1.61 22.95
N VAL A 93 -10.10 0.70 22.22
CA VAL A 93 -9.55 0.95 20.89
C VAL A 93 -9.81 -0.23 19.97
N ILE A 94 -9.95 0.00 18.68
CA ILE A 94 -9.85 -1.05 17.69
C ILE A 94 -8.37 -1.33 17.42
N ASP A 95 -7.99 -2.60 17.17
CA ASP A 95 -6.61 -2.97 16.79
C ASP A 95 -6.09 -2.01 15.71
N PRO A 96 -5.09 -1.15 15.99
CA PRO A 96 -4.62 -0.16 15.03
C PRO A 96 -3.86 -0.79 13.86
N VAL A 97 -3.49 -2.06 13.97
CA VAL A 97 -2.63 -2.78 13.00
C VAL A 97 -1.38 -1.96 12.66
N ASP A 98 -0.82 -1.34 13.68
CA ASP A 98 0.44 -0.60 13.65
C ASP A 98 1.24 -0.96 14.89
N TYR A 99 2.41 -1.59 14.68
CA TYR A 99 3.24 -2.10 15.77
C TYR A 99 3.66 -1.02 16.77
N LEU A 100 4.03 0.15 16.25
CA LEU A 100 4.53 1.20 17.13
C LEU A 100 3.40 1.84 17.93
N LEU A 101 2.24 2.06 17.31
CA LEU A 101 1.06 2.60 18.00
C LEU A 101 0.54 1.62 19.05
N GLU A 102 0.42 0.33 18.70
CA GLU A 102 0.02 -0.71 19.68
C GLU A 102 0.97 -0.79 20.85
N LYS A 103 2.28 -0.77 20.59
CA LYS A 103 3.32 -0.77 21.65
C LYS A 103 3.22 0.46 22.55
N ARG A 104 3.01 1.65 21.98
CA ARG A 104 2.82 2.90 22.74
C ARG A 104 1.59 2.84 23.62
N LEU A 105 0.44 2.42 23.07
CA LEU A 105 -0.81 2.25 23.81
C LEU A 105 -0.64 1.31 25.01
N LYS A 106 -0.15 0.09 24.78
CA LYS A 106 0.06 -0.90 25.83
C LYS A 106 1.00 -0.39 26.93
N SER A 107 2.11 0.23 26.53
CA SER A 107 3.12 0.74 27.47
C SER A 107 2.59 1.90 28.31
N VAL A 108 1.93 2.88 27.70
CA VAL A 108 1.47 4.07 28.45
C VAL A 108 0.26 3.75 29.32
N CYS A 109 -0.69 2.94 28.87
CA CYS A 109 -1.82 2.50 29.69
C CYS A 109 -1.36 1.70 30.90
N SER A 110 -0.44 0.74 30.69
CA SER A 110 0.17 -0.02 31.82
C SER A 110 0.88 0.89 32.81
N LYS A 111 1.65 1.88 32.34
CA LYS A 111 2.37 2.83 33.20
C LYS A 111 1.45 3.67 34.11
N HIS A 112 0.26 3.97 33.61
CA HIS A 112 -0.73 4.79 34.33
C HIS A 112 -1.86 3.98 34.96
N ASN A 113 -1.75 2.63 35.00
CA ASN A 113 -2.75 1.72 35.59
C ASN A 113 -4.13 1.84 34.92
N ILE A 114 -4.18 2.19 33.61
CA ILE A 114 -5.39 2.26 32.83
C ILE A 114 -5.62 0.91 32.14
N SER A 115 -6.81 0.35 32.25
CA SER A 115 -7.21 -0.86 31.51
C SER A 115 -7.32 -0.56 30.03
N LEU A 116 -6.74 -1.41 29.19
CA LEU A 116 -6.80 -1.27 27.72
C LEU A 116 -7.56 -2.45 27.12
N GLU A 117 -8.66 -2.16 26.43
CA GLU A 117 -9.43 -3.15 25.67
C GLU A 117 -9.26 -2.90 24.17
N ILE A 118 -8.79 -3.94 23.44
CA ILE A 118 -8.52 -3.88 22.01
C ILE A 118 -9.49 -4.80 21.27
N TYR A 119 -10.25 -4.25 20.32
CA TYR A 119 -11.24 -4.94 19.50
C TYR A 119 -10.65 -5.37 18.14
N ASP A 120 -11.23 -6.39 17.52
CA ASP A 120 -10.85 -6.79 16.17
C ASP A 120 -11.09 -5.67 15.15
N ASN A 121 -10.24 -5.61 14.13
CA ASN A 121 -10.24 -4.52 13.15
C ASN A 121 -11.16 -4.85 11.95
N PRO A 122 -12.26 -4.09 11.74
CA PRO A 122 -13.20 -4.31 10.64
C PRO A 122 -12.67 -4.05 9.22
N SER A 123 -11.46 -3.45 9.09
CA SER A 123 -10.78 -3.32 7.79
C SER A 123 -10.23 -4.64 7.26
N PHE A 124 -10.44 -5.74 7.98
CA PHE A 124 -10.04 -7.08 7.57
C PHE A 124 -11.18 -8.07 7.74
N ILE A 125 -11.15 -9.16 6.98
CA ILE A 125 -12.18 -10.20 7.06
C ILE A 125 -11.88 -11.25 8.11
N ASN A 126 -10.59 -11.50 8.38
CA ASN A 126 -10.17 -12.41 9.42
C ASN A 126 -9.92 -11.67 10.72
N THR A 127 -10.29 -12.26 11.84
CA THR A 127 -9.80 -11.84 13.16
C THR A 127 -8.33 -12.22 13.34
N ASN A 128 -7.71 -11.73 14.40
CA ASN A 128 -6.34 -12.10 14.71
C ASN A 128 -6.19 -13.60 14.98
N SER A 129 -7.13 -14.21 15.73
CA SER A 129 -7.15 -15.64 16.05
C SER A 129 -7.34 -16.54 14.82
N GLU A 130 -8.12 -16.09 13.84
CA GLU A 130 -8.33 -16.81 12.59
C GLU A 130 -7.10 -16.84 11.66
N LEU A 131 -6.16 -15.91 11.81
CA LEU A 131 -4.90 -15.88 11.06
C LEU A 131 -3.83 -16.78 11.65
N GLU A 132 -3.84 -17.03 12.97
CA GLU A 132 -2.81 -17.78 13.69
C GLU A 132 -2.49 -19.17 13.13
N PRO A 133 -3.46 -20.01 12.70
CA PRO A 133 -3.16 -21.34 12.17
C PRO A 133 -2.28 -21.30 10.92
N PHE A 134 -2.42 -20.28 10.07
CA PHE A 134 -1.59 -20.11 8.88
C PHE A 134 -0.31 -19.35 9.18
N PHE A 135 -0.39 -18.25 9.94
CA PHE A 135 0.73 -17.34 10.25
C PHE A 135 1.31 -17.65 11.63
N ARG A 136 2.09 -18.73 11.71
CA ARG A 136 2.78 -19.11 12.94
C ARG A 136 4.15 -18.44 13.01
N THR A 137 4.59 -18.08 14.21
CA THR A 137 5.88 -17.41 14.46
C THR A 137 7.10 -18.28 14.13
N ASP A 138 6.96 -19.62 14.22
CA ASP A 138 8.00 -20.61 13.89
C ASP A 138 8.19 -20.85 12.37
N LYS A 139 7.22 -20.40 11.56
CA LYS A 139 7.28 -20.55 10.10
C LYS A 139 8.39 -19.66 9.51
N VAL A 140 9.15 -20.22 8.58
CA VAL A 140 10.25 -19.56 7.88
C VAL A 140 9.81 -18.97 6.54
N LYS A 141 8.78 -19.54 5.91
CA LYS A 141 8.26 -19.09 4.60
C LYS A 141 6.74 -19.11 4.57
N PHE A 142 6.19 -18.14 3.87
CA PHE A 142 4.75 -18.02 3.65
C PHE A 142 4.44 -18.00 2.16
N PHE A 143 3.38 -18.69 1.75
CA PHE A 143 2.98 -18.80 0.35
C PHE A 143 1.58 -18.24 0.16
N GLN A 144 1.50 -17.09 -0.52
CA GLN A 144 0.26 -16.35 -0.75
C GLN A 144 -0.81 -17.22 -1.46
N THR A 145 -0.42 -17.98 -2.47
CA THR A 145 -1.38 -18.83 -3.22
C THR A 145 -2.04 -19.90 -2.35
N SER A 146 -1.31 -20.49 -1.40
CA SER A 146 -1.87 -21.46 -0.45
C SER A 146 -2.88 -20.79 0.47
N PHE A 147 -2.50 -19.65 1.06
CA PHE A 147 -3.38 -18.86 1.90
C PHE A 147 -4.66 -18.44 1.16
N TYR A 148 -4.52 -17.91 -0.06
CA TYR A 148 -5.66 -17.48 -0.87
C TYR A 148 -6.65 -18.62 -1.16
N LYS A 149 -6.14 -19.82 -1.49
CA LYS A 149 -7.01 -21.01 -1.67
C LYS A 149 -7.79 -21.37 -0.40
N GLU A 150 -7.15 -21.29 0.76
CA GLU A 150 -7.81 -21.49 2.06
C GLU A 150 -8.88 -20.43 2.31
N GLN A 151 -8.60 -19.16 2.04
CA GLN A 151 -9.57 -18.06 2.20
C GLN A 151 -10.80 -18.24 1.28
N ARG A 152 -10.58 -18.59 0.00
CA ARG A 152 -11.69 -18.87 -0.92
C ARG A 152 -12.60 -20.00 -0.42
N LYS A 153 -12.02 -21.06 0.12
CA LYS A 153 -12.78 -22.17 0.71
C LYS A 153 -13.52 -21.75 1.97
N LYS A 154 -12.82 -21.09 2.90
CA LYS A 154 -13.37 -20.62 4.19
C LYS A 154 -14.61 -19.75 4.00
N TYR A 155 -14.56 -18.81 3.08
CA TYR A 155 -15.64 -17.84 2.84
C TYR A 155 -16.57 -18.23 1.68
N ASN A 156 -16.37 -19.40 1.08
CA ASN A 156 -17.14 -19.90 -0.08
C ASN A 156 -17.19 -18.88 -1.25
N ILE A 157 -16.06 -18.22 -1.54
CA ILE A 157 -15.96 -17.18 -2.55
C ILE A 157 -15.46 -17.77 -3.87
N LEU A 158 -16.23 -17.59 -4.95
CA LEU A 158 -15.97 -18.16 -6.28
C LEU A 158 -15.74 -19.68 -6.22
N ILE A 159 -16.52 -20.37 -5.39
CA ILE A 159 -16.53 -21.82 -5.22
C ILE A 159 -17.86 -22.38 -5.74
N ASN A 160 -17.79 -23.44 -6.52
CA ASN A 160 -18.94 -24.19 -6.98
C ASN A 160 -18.66 -25.69 -6.74
N ASN A 161 -19.53 -26.37 -5.97
CA ASN A 161 -19.38 -27.79 -5.61
C ASN A 161 -17.96 -28.15 -5.10
N ASN A 162 -17.44 -27.39 -4.14
CA ASN A 162 -16.11 -27.50 -3.55
C ASN A 162 -14.93 -27.33 -4.55
N LYS A 163 -15.19 -26.90 -5.78
CA LYS A 163 -14.19 -26.59 -6.80
C LYS A 163 -14.15 -25.09 -7.09
N PRO A 164 -13.02 -24.55 -7.53
CA PRO A 164 -12.98 -23.16 -7.94
C PRO A 164 -13.85 -22.92 -9.16
N GLU A 165 -14.65 -21.86 -9.14
CA GLU A 165 -15.46 -21.41 -10.27
C GLU A 165 -14.55 -21.17 -11.48
N GLY A 166 -14.97 -21.62 -12.67
CA GLY A 166 -14.14 -21.59 -13.89
C GLY A 166 -12.99 -22.63 -13.92
N GLY A 167 -12.90 -23.53 -12.92
CA GLY A 167 -11.93 -24.64 -12.90
C GLY A 167 -10.51 -24.28 -12.44
N ARG A 168 -10.20 -23.00 -12.21
CA ARG A 168 -8.87 -22.52 -11.82
C ARG A 168 -8.90 -21.74 -10.51
N TRP A 169 -7.83 -21.88 -9.72
CA TRP A 169 -7.68 -21.11 -8.47
C TRP A 169 -7.24 -19.67 -8.71
N THR A 170 -6.56 -19.40 -9.81
CA THR A 170 -6.10 -18.05 -10.20
C THR A 170 -6.04 -17.92 -11.72
N TYR A 171 -6.28 -16.71 -12.21
CA TYR A 171 -6.23 -16.30 -13.60
C TYR A 171 -5.15 -15.23 -13.82
N ASP A 172 -4.16 -15.15 -12.94
CA ASP A 172 -3.08 -14.15 -12.95
C ASP A 172 -2.30 -14.09 -14.29
N ASP A 173 -2.15 -15.22 -14.97
CA ASP A 173 -1.52 -15.29 -16.28
C ASP A 173 -2.34 -14.61 -17.41
N GLU A 174 -3.65 -14.43 -17.25
CA GLU A 174 -4.53 -13.71 -18.17
C GLU A 174 -4.55 -12.19 -17.91
N ASN A 175 -4.01 -11.74 -16.78
CA ASN A 175 -4.06 -10.36 -16.28
C ASN A 175 -2.81 -9.52 -16.62
N ARG A 176 -2.06 -9.91 -17.64
CA ARG A 176 -0.77 -9.29 -18.01
C ARG A 176 -0.74 -8.81 -19.44
N LYS A 177 -1.86 -8.24 -19.92
CA LYS A 177 -1.95 -7.69 -21.28
C LYS A 177 -1.47 -6.25 -21.29
N LYS A 178 -0.75 -5.89 -22.35
CA LYS A 178 -0.44 -4.50 -22.67
C LYS A 178 -1.73 -3.74 -23.01
N TYR A 179 -1.83 -2.49 -22.61
CA TYR A 179 -2.97 -1.65 -22.96
C TYR A 179 -2.95 -1.38 -24.47
N PRO A 180 -4.09 -1.58 -25.20
CA PRO A 180 -4.15 -1.35 -26.65
C PRO A 180 -3.97 0.13 -26.98
N ARG A 181 -3.23 0.41 -28.07
CA ARG A 181 -2.92 1.79 -28.49
C ARG A 181 -4.16 2.61 -28.86
N ASP A 182 -5.14 1.95 -29.49
CA ASP A 182 -6.35 2.61 -29.97
C ASP A 182 -7.46 2.68 -28.94
N LYS A 183 -7.22 2.14 -27.76
CA LYS A 183 -8.19 2.11 -26.67
C LYS A 183 -8.04 3.34 -25.80
N LYS A 184 -9.15 4.09 -25.65
CA LYS A 184 -9.21 5.20 -24.71
C LYS A 184 -9.37 4.66 -23.29
N PRO A 185 -8.57 5.14 -22.32
CA PRO A 185 -8.76 4.84 -20.91
C PRO A 185 -10.13 5.27 -20.40
N PRO A 186 -10.66 4.58 -19.37
CA PRO A 186 -11.94 4.95 -18.77
C PRO A 186 -11.90 6.37 -18.19
N LYS A 187 -12.93 7.16 -18.45
CA LYS A 187 -13.09 8.46 -17.79
C LYS A 187 -13.55 8.26 -16.34
N ILE A 188 -12.88 8.92 -15.42
CA ILE A 188 -13.18 8.87 -14.00
C ILE A 188 -13.84 10.18 -13.58
N SER A 189 -14.97 10.08 -12.88
CA SER A 189 -15.62 11.24 -12.26
C SER A 189 -15.23 11.31 -10.79
N PHE A 190 -14.71 12.45 -10.36
CA PHE A 190 -14.29 12.69 -9.00
C PHE A 190 -15.43 13.27 -8.15
N SER A 191 -15.34 13.08 -6.83
CA SER A 191 -16.28 13.68 -5.87
C SER A 191 -16.23 15.21 -5.92
N LYS A 192 -17.32 15.85 -5.53
CA LYS A 192 -17.36 17.32 -5.41
C LYS A 192 -16.62 17.75 -4.14
N LYS A 193 -15.95 18.90 -4.21
CA LYS A 193 -15.40 19.55 -3.03
C LYS A 193 -16.51 19.93 -2.06
N ASN A 194 -16.27 19.74 -0.78
CA ASN A 194 -17.16 20.15 0.30
C ASN A 194 -16.40 20.97 1.35
N LYS A 195 -17.09 21.50 2.35
CA LYS A 195 -16.50 22.36 3.38
C LYS A 195 -15.36 21.70 4.16
N PHE A 196 -15.42 20.37 4.36
CA PHE A 196 -14.39 19.62 5.11
C PHE A 196 -13.12 19.43 4.28
N TYR A 197 -13.26 19.20 2.97
CA TYR A 197 -12.13 19.14 2.05
C TYR A 197 -11.42 20.49 1.95
N GLU A 198 -12.17 21.61 1.81
CA GLU A 198 -11.59 22.96 1.72
C GLU A 198 -10.91 23.37 3.03
N GLU A 199 -11.49 23.02 4.18
CA GLU A 199 -10.86 23.19 5.49
C GLU A 199 -9.54 22.43 5.58
N ALA A 200 -9.56 21.13 5.25
CA ALA A 200 -8.37 20.28 5.28
C ALA A 200 -7.28 20.77 4.31
N LYS A 201 -7.64 21.24 3.11
CA LYS A 201 -6.73 21.86 2.14
C LYS A 201 -6.08 23.11 2.72
N SER A 202 -6.87 24.01 3.31
CA SER A 202 -6.39 25.23 3.94
C SER A 202 -5.45 24.96 5.12
N TYR A 203 -5.84 24.01 5.98
CA TYR A 203 -5.04 23.56 7.12
C TYR A 203 -3.70 22.95 6.67
N THR A 204 -3.73 22.08 5.67
CA THR A 204 -2.51 21.44 5.14
C THR A 204 -1.56 22.46 4.54
N ASN A 205 -2.05 23.40 3.74
CA ASN A 205 -1.23 24.46 3.16
C ASN A 205 -0.59 25.37 4.23
N LYS A 206 -1.26 25.58 5.36
CA LYS A 206 -0.76 26.40 6.45
C LYS A 206 0.29 25.69 7.32
N HIS A 207 0.07 24.40 7.63
CA HIS A 207 0.81 23.71 8.67
C HIS A 207 1.81 22.66 8.15
N TYR A 208 1.68 22.24 6.88
CA TYR A 208 2.50 21.20 6.26
C TYR A 208 3.23 21.71 5.01
N THR A 209 3.76 22.93 5.09
CA THR A 209 4.44 23.64 3.98
C THR A 209 5.59 22.84 3.39
N ASP A 210 6.39 22.20 4.26
CA ASP A 210 7.60 21.43 3.91
C ASP A 210 7.33 19.98 3.50
N ASN A 211 6.07 19.56 3.49
CA ASN A 211 5.68 18.24 3.06
C ASN A 211 5.72 18.11 1.55
N ILE A 212 5.96 16.89 1.07
CA ILE A 212 6.05 16.56 -0.36
C ILE A 212 4.67 16.56 -1.03
N GLY A 213 4.69 16.63 -2.35
CA GLY A 213 3.53 16.53 -3.21
C GLY A 213 2.64 17.76 -3.25
N ILE A 214 1.77 17.77 -4.23
CA ILE A 214 0.76 18.81 -4.44
C ILE A 214 -0.64 18.30 -4.04
N ILE A 215 -1.49 19.25 -3.62
CA ILE A 215 -2.91 18.96 -3.39
C ILE A 215 -3.62 19.09 -4.73
N ASN A 216 -4.15 17.99 -5.23
CA ASN A 216 -4.86 17.97 -6.51
C ASN A 216 -6.12 18.85 -6.46
N GLU A 217 -6.43 19.49 -7.59
CA GLU A 217 -7.66 20.29 -7.70
C GLU A 217 -8.94 19.44 -7.65
N ASN A 218 -8.87 18.15 -8.00
CA ASN A 218 -9.99 17.24 -7.89
C ASN A 218 -9.94 16.50 -6.55
N VAL A 219 -11.12 16.16 -6.00
CA VAL A 219 -11.26 15.26 -4.86
C VAL A 219 -11.11 13.83 -5.35
N ILE A 220 -9.86 13.37 -5.48
CA ILE A 220 -9.54 12.03 -6.00
C ILE A 220 -10.02 10.93 -5.05
N TYR A 221 -9.92 11.18 -3.76
CA TYR A 221 -10.23 10.20 -2.71
C TYR A 221 -11.45 10.68 -1.91
N PRO A 222 -12.59 9.99 -2.02
CA PRO A 222 -13.77 10.28 -1.22
C PRO A 222 -13.48 10.27 0.28
N SER A 223 -13.99 11.24 1.02
CA SER A 223 -13.74 11.40 2.47
C SER A 223 -14.92 10.98 3.35
N ASN A 224 -16.03 10.56 2.76
CA ASN A 224 -17.25 10.13 3.47
C ASN A 224 -17.85 8.86 2.88
N PHE A 225 -18.78 8.26 3.60
CA PHE A 225 -19.39 6.98 3.24
C PHE A 225 -20.17 7.01 1.94
N ASP A 226 -20.97 8.07 1.72
CA ASP A 226 -21.85 8.16 0.55
C ASP A 226 -21.06 8.31 -0.75
N ASP A 227 -20.02 9.12 -0.74
CA ASP A 227 -19.16 9.30 -1.89
C ASP A 227 -18.24 8.07 -2.12
N ALA A 228 -17.85 7.38 -1.06
CA ALA A 228 -17.14 6.12 -1.16
C ALA A 228 -17.99 5.00 -1.78
N ASP A 229 -19.29 4.91 -1.42
CA ASP A 229 -20.23 3.98 -2.02
C ASP A 229 -20.45 4.28 -3.52
N LYS A 230 -20.58 5.57 -3.88
CA LYS A 230 -20.64 5.99 -5.30
C LYS A 230 -19.37 5.64 -6.07
N TRP A 231 -18.21 5.80 -5.43
CA TRP A 231 -16.92 5.47 -6.02
C TRP A 231 -16.78 3.98 -6.31
N LEU A 232 -17.17 3.12 -5.36
CA LEU A 232 -17.22 1.67 -5.54
C LEU A 232 -18.14 1.29 -6.70
N ASN A 233 -19.36 1.85 -6.76
CA ASN A 233 -20.30 1.61 -7.84
C ASN A 233 -19.74 2.04 -9.20
N SER A 234 -19.13 3.23 -9.29
CA SER A 234 -18.49 3.72 -10.51
C SER A 234 -17.34 2.81 -10.97
N PHE A 235 -16.54 2.25 -10.04
CA PHE A 235 -15.54 1.26 -10.38
C PHE A 235 -16.16 0.01 -11.00
N LEU A 236 -17.21 -0.53 -10.38
CA LEU A 236 -17.88 -1.74 -10.86
C LEU A 236 -18.50 -1.54 -12.24
N GLU A 237 -19.10 -0.38 -12.49
CA GLU A 237 -19.77 -0.06 -13.76
C GLU A 237 -18.80 0.21 -14.91
N ILE A 238 -17.72 0.96 -14.66
CA ILE A 238 -16.90 1.55 -15.73
C ILE A 238 -15.61 0.78 -15.95
N ARG A 239 -14.93 0.29 -14.87
CA ARG A 239 -13.56 -0.22 -14.92
C ARG A 239 -13.43 -1.71 -14.65
N TYR A 240 -14.33 -2.28 -13.87
CA TYR A 240 -14.21 -3.64 -13.35
C TYR A 240 -14.12 -4.72 -14.42
N ARG A 241 -14.91 -4.61 -15.51
CA ARG A 241 -14.89 -5.57 -16.62
C ARG A 241 -13.50 -5.79 -17.20
N GLU A 242 -12.70 -4.76 -17.25
CA GLU A 242 -11.36 -4.77 -17.85
C GLU A 242 -10.23 -4.65 -16.83
N PHE A 243 -10.56 -4.69 -15.56
CA PHE A 243 -9.56 -4.72 -14.49
C PHE A 243 -8.59 -5.89 -14.68
N GLY A 244 -9.12 -7.11 -14.88
CA GLY A 244 -8.29 -8.31 -15.02
C GLY A 244 -7.28 -8.17 -16.16
N PRO A 245 -7.70 -8.08 -17.44
CA PRO A 245 -6.76 -8.04 -18.56
C PRO A 245 -5.65 -6.99 -18.43
N TYR A 246 -5.94 -5.83 -17.84
CA TYR A 246 -5.04 -4.68 -17.77
C TYR A 246 -4.54 -4.37 -16.35
N GLU A 247 -4.61 -5.34 -15.43
CA GLU A 247 -4.12 -5.20 -14.05
C GLU A 247 -2.66 -4.74 -14.00
N ASP A 248 -1.82 -5.29 -14.89
CA ASP A 248 -0.38 -4.99 -14.96
C ASP A 248 0.00 -3.98 -16.05
N ALA A 249 -0.97 -3.41 -16.79
CA ALA A 249 -0.68 -2.50 -17.89
C ALA A 249 -0.19 -1.14 -17.39
N ILE A 250 0.82 -0.58 -18.06
CA ILE A 250 1.37 0.75 -17.79
C ILE A 250 1.13 1.63 -19.01
N VAL A 251 0.55 2.81 -18.82
CA VAL A 251 0.44 3.86 -19.85
C VAL A 251 1.06 5.14 -19.29
N LYS A 252 2.03 5.67 -20.02
CA LYS A 252 2.83 6.83 -19.62
C LYS A 252 1.98 8.00 -19.13
N GLU A 253 0.95 8.33 -19.90
CA GLU A 253 0.11 9.51 -19.71
C GLU A 253 -1.06 9.28 -18.72
N GLU A 254 -1.27 8.02 -18.26
CA GLU A 254 -2.44 7.65 -17.45
C GLU A 254 -2.04 7.19 -16.07
N ILE A 255 -2.81 7.61 -15.06
CA ILE A 255 -2.52 7.31 -13.66
C ILE A 255 -3.35 6.11 -13.18
N PHE A 256 -4.64 6.08 -13.51
CA PHE A 256 -5.60 5.19 -12.86
C PHE A 256 -6.02 3.98 -13.68
N LEU A 257 -6.05 4.12 -15.02
CA LEU A 257 -6.52 3.07 -15.93
C LEU A 257 -7.78 2.37 -15.40
N ASN A 258 -7.73 1.04 -15.30
CA ASN A 258 -8.84 0.21 -14.82
C ASN A 258 -8.78 -0.10 -13.31
N HIS A 259 -7.85 0.54 -12.55
CA HIS A 259 -7.71 0.30 -11.13
C HIS A 259 -8.84 0.93 -10.30
N SER A 260 -9.14 0.31 -9.15
CA SER A 260 -10.28 0.68 -8.31
C SER A 260 -10.04 1.94 -7.46
N LEU A 261 -8.81 2.20 -7.03
CA LEU A 261 -8.42 3.23 -6.06
C LEU A 261 -9.16 3.11 -4.72
N LEU A 262 -9.53 1.89 -4.31
CA LEU A 262 -10.25 1.64 -3.06
C LEU A 262 -9.32 1.48 -1.85
N SER A 263 -8.01 1.29 -2.06
CA SER A 263 -7.06 1.07 -0.96
C SER A 263 -7.07 2.16 0.11
N PRO A 264 -7.11 3.47 -0.19
CA PRO A 264 -7.22 4.50 0.85
C PRO A 264 -8.51 4.41 1.65
N LEU A 265 -9.63 4.09 0.98
CA LEU A 265 -10.95 3.98 1.60
C LEU A 265 -11.06 2.76 2.53
N ILE A 266 -10.43 1.63 2.15
CA ILE A 266 -10.38 0.44 2.99
C ILE A 266 -9.42 0.68 4.16
N ASN A 267 -8.29 1.31 3.92
CA ASN A 267 -7.26 1.54 4.94
C ASN A 267 -7.68 2.58 5.99
N SER A 268 -8.56 3.52 5.63
CA SER A 268 -9.19 4.45 6.58
C SER A 268 -10.43 3.88 7.29
N GLY A 269 -11.00 2.76 6.81
CA GLY A 269 -12.20 2.14 7.37
C GLY A 269 -13.52 2.65 6.76
N ILE A 270 -13.47 3.60 5.83
CA ILE A 270 -14.68 4.17 5.18
C ILE A 270 -15.41 3.10 4.36
N LEU A 271 -14.70 2.20 3.70
CA LEU A 271 -15.26 0.99 3.07
C LEU A 271 -14.72 -0.26 3.74
N SER A 272 -15.61 -1.23 4.01
CA SER A 272 -15.18 -2.52 4.53
C SER A 272 -14.85 -3.51 3.41
N PRO A 273 -13.85 -4.40 3.60
CA PRO A 273 -13.56 -5.48 2.64
C PRO A 273 -14.78 -6.37 2.40
N LYS A 274 -15.59 -6.64 3.44
CA LYS A 274 -16.81 -7.44 3.35
C LYS A 274 -17.84 -6.81 2.40
N GLN A 275 -18.06 -5.50 2.50
CA GLN A 275 -18.93 -4.76 1.59
C GLN A 275 -18.41 -4.84 0.16
N ILE A 276 -17.12 -4.59 -0.07
CA ILE A 276 -16.51 -4.61 -1.40
C ILE A 276 -16.66 -5.99 -2.04
N ILE A 277 -16.36 -7.06 -1.31
CA ILE A 277 -16.50 -8.44 -1.81
C ILE A 277 -17.92 -8.73 -2.21
N ASN A 278 -18.91 -8.40 -1.36
CA ASN A 278 -20.31 -8.66 -1.60
C ASN A 278 -20.81 -7.93 -2.85
N GLU A 279 -20.55 -6.63 -2.97
CA GLU A 279 -20.97 -5.85 -4.14
C GLU A 279 -20.26 -6.29 -5.42
N THR A 280 -18.96 -6.63 -5.34
CA THR A 280 -18.19 -7.13 -6.47
C THR A 280 -18.74 -8.45 -7.01
N ILE A 281 -19.03 -9.43 -6.12
CA ILE A 281 -19.57 -10.73 -6.52
C ILE A 281 -21.00 -10.60 -7.06
N LYS A 282 -21.81 -9.77 -6.42
CA LYS A 282 -23.18 -9.47 -6.87
C LYS A 282 -23.16 -8.86 -8.28
N TYR A 283 -22.28 -7.88 -8.51
CA TYR A 283 -22.14 -7.23 -9.80
C TYR A 283 -21.61 -8.20 -10.87
N TYR A 284 -20.61 -9.02 -10.54
CA TYR A 284 -20.05 -10.09 -11.39
C TYR A 284 -21.15 -11.01 -11.92
N LYS A 285 -21.98 -11.56 -11.01
CA LYS A 285 -23.07 -12.48 -11.37
C LYS A 285 -24.14 -11.84 -12.23
N LYS A 286 -24.48 -10.56 -11.94
CA LYS A 286 -25.56 -9.84 -12.65
C LYS A 286 -25.14 -9.39 -14.05
N ASN A 287 -23.87 -9.02 -14.27
CA ASN A 287 -23.43 -8.30 -15.47
C ASN A 287 -22.49 -9.10 -16.36
N ASN A 288 -22.37 -10.41 -16.19
CA ASN A 288 -21.48 -11.28 -16.98
C ASN A 288 -20.03 -10.72 -17.08
N ILE A 289 -19.47 -10.32 -15.95
CA ILE A 289 -18.09 -9.87 -15.87
C ILE A 289 -17.15 -11.04 -16.17
N PRO A 290 -16.04 -10.88 -16.91
CA PRO A 290 -15.06 -11.95 -17.09
C PRO A 290 -14.51 -12.44 -15.75
N ILE A 291 -14.37 -13.77 -15.62
CA ILE A 291 -13.92 -14.39 -14.36
C ILE A 291 -12.51 -13.96 -13.96
N ASN A 292 -11.62 -13.70 -14.91
CA ASN A 292 -10.27 -13.21 -14.62
C ASN A 292 -10.28 -11.81 -13.98
N SER A 293 -11.24 -10.95 -14.33
CA SER A 293 -11.43 -9.65 -13.67
C SER A 293 -12.00 -9.84 -12.25
N CYS A 294 -12.99 -10.71 -12.08
CA CYS A 294 -13.58 -10.99 -10.77
C CYS A 294 -12.57 -11.64 -9.82
N GLU A 295 -11.96 -12.73 -10.25
CA GLU A 295 -10.97 -13.46 -9.43
C GLU A 295 -9.75 -12.58 -9.15
N GLY A 296 -9.23 -11.87 -10.16
CA GLY A 296 -8.09 -10.97 -10.00
C GLY A 296 -8.35 -9.92 -8.94
N PHE A 297 -9.51 -9.26 -8.97
CA PHE A 297 -9.87 -8.25 -7.98
C PHE A 297 -10.11 -8.83 -6.58
N ILE A 298 -10.87 -9.92 -6.47
CA ILE A 298 -11.11 -10.62 -5.19
C ILE A 298 -9.78 -11.10 -4.58
N ARG A 299 -8.84 -11.58 -5.39
CA ARG A 299 -7.51 -12.01 -4.94
C ARG A 299 -6.71 -10.88 -4.28
N GLN A 300 -6.89 -9.63 -4.70
CA GLN A 300 -6.26 -8.50 -4.03
C GLN A 300 -6.85 -8.29 -2.63
N VAL A 301 -8.17 -8.43 -2.46
CA VAL A 301 -8.88 -8.14 -1.21
C VAL A 301 -8.71 -9.25 -0.18
N ILE A 302 -9.03 -10.52 -0.51
CA ILE A 302 -8.97 -11.63 0.43
C ILE A 302 -7.66 -12.42 0.40
N GLY A 303 -6.90 -12.28 -0.68
CA GLY A 303 -5.60 -12.91 -0.83
C GLY A 303 -4.49 -12.01 -0.32
N TRP A 304 -4.13 -10.99 -1.08
CA TRP A 304 -2.96 -10.16 -0.75
C TRP A 304 -3.14 -9.32 0.51
N ARG A 305 -4.26 -8.61 0.66
CA ARG A 305 -4.47 -7.74 1.82
C ARG A 305 -4.39 -8.52 3.15
N GLU A 306 -5.10 -9.63 3.25
CA GLU A 306 -5.11 -10.47 4.44
C GLU A 306 -3.76 -11.17 4.67
N PHE A 307 -3.12 -11.60 3.59
CA PHE A 307 -1.81 -12.23 3.63
C PHE A 307 -0.72 -11.29 4.16
N ILE A 308 -0.66 -10.06 3.64
CA ILE A 308 0.29 -9.02 4.07
C ILE A 308 0.09 -8.68 5.54
N ARG A 309 -1.17 -8.53 6.00
CA ARG A 309 -1.45 -8.34 7.43
C ARG A 309 -0.95 -9.49 8.28
N GLY A 310 -1.20 -10.72 7.84
CA GLY A 310 -0.75 -11.91 8.57
C GLY A 310 0.77 -12.00 8.67
N VAL A 311 1.49 -11.73 7.58
CA VAL A 311 2.97 -11.65 7.59
C VAL A 311 3.45 -10.53 8.52
N TYR A 312 2.88 -9.33 8.39
CA TYR A 312 3.23 -8.20 9.24
C TYR A 312 3.07 -8.51 10.73
N LYS A 313 1.95 -9.12 11.12
CA LYS A 313 1.68 -9.44 12.52
C LYS A 313 2.74 -10.34 13.14
N VAL A 314 3.23 -11.35 12.40
CA VAL A 314 4.17 -12.34 12.96
C VAL A 314 5.63 -12.07 12.61
N LYS A 315 5.91 -11.33 11.54
CA LYS A 315 7.27 -11.10 11.02
C LYS A 315 7.59 -9.63 10.75
N GLY A 316 6.69 -8.67 10.98
CA GLY A 316 6.93 -7.27 10.67
C GLY A 316 8.16 -6.69 11.37
N SER A 317 8.36 -6.97 12.66
CA SER A 317 9.57 -6.56 13.39
C SER A 317 10.84 -7.24 12.85
N TYR A 318 10.73 -8.50 12.40
CA TYR A 318 11.84 -9.21 11.77
C TYR A 318 12.19 -8.56 10.41
N GLU A 319 11.22 -8.37 9.53
CA GLU A 319 11.43 -7.78 8.21
C GLU A 319 12.08 -6.39 8.30
N ARG A 320 11.55 -5.52 9.17
CA ARG A 320 12.04 -4.15 9.38
C ARG A 320 13.52 -4.07 9.78
N THR A 321 14.06 -5.12 10.39
CA THR A 321 15.45 -5.17 10.86
C THR A 321 16.36 -5.91 9.89
N ARG A 322 15.89 -6.27 8.70
CA ARG A 322 16.66 -7.03 7.72
C ARG A 322 17.16 -6.17 6.58
N ASN A 323 18.37 -6.49 6.17
CA ASN A 323 19.04 -5.91 5.00
C ASN A 323 19.90 -6.99 4.35
N PHE A 324 19.23 -7.94 3.67
CA PHE A 324 19.86 -9.13 3.07
C PHE A 324 21.03 -8.79 2.16
N TRP A 325 20.92 -7.69 1.40
CA TRP A 325 21.95 -7.27 0.45
C TRP A 325 23.06 -6.43 1.08
N GLY A 326 22.86 -5.90 2.30
CA GLY A 326 23.78 -4.99 2.97
C GLY A 326 23.89 -3.60 2.35
N PHE A 327 22.82 -3.14 1.69
CA PHE A 327 22.79 -1.82 1.04
C PHE A 327 22.58 -0.70 2.06
N ASN A 328 23.30 0.41 1.88
CA ASN A 328 23.30 1.55 2.80
C ASN A 328 23.27 2.92 2.09
N LYS A 329 23.02 2.94 0.79
CA LYS A 329 22.95 4.18 0.02
C LYS A 329 21.64 4.90 0.30
N LYS A 330 21.73 6.22 0.50
CA LYS A 330 20.55 7.08 0.61
C LYS A 330 19.88 7.26 -0.75
N ILE A 331 18.59 7.55 -0.72
CA ILE A 331 17.85 7.93 -1.92
C ILE A 331 18.22 9.37 -2.28
N PRO A 332 18.75 9.64 -3.48
CA PRO A 332 19.13 10.99 -3.89
C PRO A 332 17.90 11.87 -4.18
N LYS A 333 18.12 13.18 -4.18
CA LYS A 333 17.08 14.19 -4.38
C LYS A 333 16.30 14.00 -5.69
N SER A 334 16.97 13.53 -6.74
CA SER A 334 16.35 13.26 -8.06
C SER A 334 15.15 12.30 -8.00
N PHE A 335 15.11 11.39 -7.01
CA PHE A 335 13.95 10.50 -6.76
C PHE A 335 12.81 11.18 -5.99
N TYR A 336 13.04 12.37 -5.45
CA TYR A 336 11.97 13.20 -4.87
C TYR A 336 11.40 14.19 -5.90
N ASP A 337 12.25 14.66 -6.81
CA ASP A 337 11.91 15.70 -7.78
C ASP A 337 11.51 15.13 -9.17
N GLY A 338 11.63 13.80 -9.39
CA GLY A 338 11.36 13.19 -10.69
C GLY A 338 12.36 13.61 -11.78
N THR A 339 13.64 13.72 -11.43
CA THR A 339 14.73 14.18 -12.31
C THR A 339 15.88 13.18 -12.39
N THR A 340 15.54 11.89 -12.37
CA THR A 340 16.53 10.80 -12.42
C THR A 340 17.15 10.62 -13.81
N GLY A 341 16.56 11.17 -14.87
CA GLY A 341 16.93 10.94 -16.26
C GLY A 341 16.45 9.59 -16.81
N ILE A 342 15.58 8.89 -16.08
CA ILE A 342 15.00 7.61 -16.47
C ILE A 342 13.49 7.80 -16.67
N ASP A 343 13.06 7.92 -17.94
CA ASP A 343 11.68 8.25 -18.30
C ASP A 343 10.61 7.52 -17.48
N PRO A 344 10.62 6.17 -17.32
CA PRO A 344 9.59 5.49 -16.55
C PRO A 344 9.59 5.84 -15.06
N ILE A 345 10.75 6.18 -14.48
CA ILE A 345 10.90 6.57 -13.08
C ILE A 345 10.36 7.99 -12.90
N ASP A 346 10.82 8.92 -13.72
CA ASP A 346 10.45 10.34 -13.61
C ASP A 346 8.96 10.54 -13.85
N ASP A 347 8.39 9.88 -14.87
CA ASP A 347 6.96 9.91 -15.13
C ASP A 347 6.15 9.33 -13.96
N THR A 348 6.61 8.22 -13.37
CA THR A 348 5.92 7.61 -12.22
C THR A 348 6.01 8.49 -10.98
N ILE A 349 7.16 9.11 -10.70
CA ILE A 349 7.31 10.07 -9.59
C ILE A 349 6.38 11.27 -9.80
N ASN A 350 6.30 11.81 -11.02
CA ASN A 350 5.40 12.91 -11.34
C ASN A 350 3.92 12.55 -11.16
N LYS A 351 3.51 11.31 -11.51
CA LYS A 351 2.15 10.82 -11.20
C LYS A 351 1.88 10.82 -9.70
N VAL A 352 2.84 10.31 -8.93
CA VAL A 352 2.72 10.20 -7.47
C VAL A 352 2.74 11.58 -6.81
N ASP A 353 3.61 12.50 -7.24
CA ASP A 353 3.66 13.88 -6.74
C ASP A 353 2.31 14.61 -6.93
N ASN A 354 1.62 14.34 -8.03
CA ASN A 354 0.32 14.94 -8.34
C ASN A 354 -0.87 14.29 -7.63
N THR A 355 -0.79 13.01 -7.26
CA THR A 355 -1.96 12.25 -6.80
C THR A 355 -1.73 11.40 -5.55
N ALA A 356 -0.52 11.30 -5.07
CA ALA A 356 -0.09 10.34 -4.05
C ALA A 356 -0.36 8.87 -4.44
N TYR A 357 -0.43 8.56 -5.74
CA TYR A 357 -0.79 7.23 -6.24
C TYR A 357 -0.06 6.86 -7.52
N CYS A 358 0.35 5.62 -7.60
CA CYS A 358 0.51 4.84 -8.82
C CYS A 358 0.10 3.39 -8.52
N HIS A 359 -0.21 2.61 -9.55
CA HIS A 359 -0.68 1.23 -9.33
C HIS A 359 0.44 0.27 -8.95
N HIS A 360 0.07 -0.93 -8.47
CA HIS A 360 1.00 -1.89 -7.88
C HIS A 360 2.22 -2.21 -8.75
N ILE A 361 2.03 -2.40 -10.06
CA ILE A 361 3.15 -2.75 -10.97
C ILE A 361 4.12 -1.59 -11.15
N GLU A 362 3.65 -0.34 -11.17
CA GLU A 362 4.54 0.82 -11.16
C GLU A 362 5.33 0.89 -9.84
N ARG A 363 4.69 0.57 -8.69
CA ARG A 363 5.41 0.51 -7.39
C ARG A 363 6.46 -0.59 -7.37
N LEU A 364 6.11 -1.79 -7.84
CA LEU A 364 6.97 -2.98 -7.74
C LEU A 364 8.03 -3.02 -8.82
N MET A 365 7.60 -2.93 -10.11
CA MET A 365 8.45 -3.22 -11.26
C MET A 365 9.08 -1.97 -11.89
N VAL A 366 8.57 -0.78 -11.61
CA VAL A 366 9.21 0.47 -12.00
C VAL A 366 10.04 0.99 -10.83
N LEU A 367 9.40 1.57 -9.81
CA LEU A 367 10.11 2.21 -8.68
C LEU A 367 10.95 1.22 -7.87
N GLY A 368 10.32 0.18 -7.32
CA GLY A 368 10.98 -0.75 -6.41
C GLY A 368 12.10 -1.55 -7.08
N ASN A 369 11.88 -2.05 -8.30
CA ASN A 369 12.90 -2.72 -9.10
C ASN A 369 14.10 -1.79 -9.34
N PHE A 370 13.86 -0.56 -9.83
CA PHE A 370 14.95 0.37 -10.14
C PHE A 370 15.73 0.80 -8.88
N MET A 371 15.03 1.09 -7.77
CA MET A 371 15.66 1.42 -6.50
C MET A 371 16.54 0.27 -5.97
N LEU A 372 16.10 -0.99 -6.12
CA LEU A 372 16.90 -2.16 -5.77
C LEU A 372 18.16 -2.28 -6.65
N LEU A 373 18.03 -2.04 -7.98
CA LEU A 373 19.17 -2.05 -8.90
C LEU A 373 20.17 -0.92 -8.62
N CYS A 374 19.71 0.20 -8.04
CA CYS A 374 20.57 1.30 -7.56
C CYS A 374 21.21 1.02 -6.19
N GLU A 375 20.86 -0.09 -5.54
CA GLU A 375 21.44 -0.52 -4.25
C GLU A 375 21.13 0.46 -3.08
N PHE A 376 19.94 1.05 -3.05
CA PHE A 376 19.54 1.92 -1.95
C PHE A 376 19.23 1.13 -0.67
N ASP A 377 19.41 1.78 0.49
CA ASP A 377 19.05 1.24 1.80
C ASP A 377 17.54 0.93 1.85
N PRO A 378 17.12 -0.29 2.23
CA PRO A 378 15.70 -0.62 2.31
C PRO A 378 14.91 0.26 3.31
N ASN A 379 15.56 0.84 4.34
CA ASN A 379 14.91 1.78 5.25
C ASN A 379 14.61 3.12 4.57
N GLU A 380 15.52 3.60 3.71
CA GLU A 380 15.29 4.82 2.92
C GLU A 380 14.14 4.60 1.92
N ILE A 381 14.10 3.42 1.26
CA ILE A 381 13.01 3.06 0.34
C ILE A 381 11.68 2.94 1.09
N TYR A 382 11.66 2.28 2.26
CA TYR A 382 10.46 2.21 3.10
C TYR A 382 9.95 3.60 3.47
N LYS A 383 10.85 4.50 3.93
CA LYS A 383 10.50 5.89 4.27
C LYS A 383 9.91 6.61 3.06
N TRP A 384 10.55 6.51 1.89
CA TRP A 384 10.09 7.12 0.65
C TRP A 384 8.66 6.65 0.29
N PHE A 385 8.38 5.33 0.37
CA PHE A 385 7.04 4.78 0.12
C PHE A 385 6.02 5.26 1.17
N MET A 386 6.41 5.37 2.43
CA MET A 386 5.53 5.91 3.49
C MET A 386 5.17 7.37 3.23
N GLU A 387 6.12 8.16 2.78
CA GLU A 387 5.94 9.59 2.51
C GLU A 387 5.05 9.83 1.28
N PHE A 388 5.27 9.14 0.18
CA PHE A 388 4.67 9.44 -1.11
C PHE A 388 3.25 8.90 -1.31
N PHE A 389 2.89 7.74 -0.75
CA PHE A 389 1.62 7.10 -1.09
C PHE A 389 0.48 7.38 -0.12
N ILE A 390 -0.71 7.65 -0.69
CA ILE A 390 -1.96 7.90 0.05
C ILE A 390 -2.37 6.71 0.94
N ASP A 391 -2.13 5.50 0.48
CA ASP A 391 -2.53 4.24 1.11
C ASP A 391 -1.38 3.55 1.87
N SER A 392 -0.28 4.26 2.12
CA SER A 392 0.85 3.74 2.88
C SER A 392 0.56 3.76 4.39
N TYR A 393 0.60 2.57 4.99
CA TYR A 393 0.55 2.32 6.42
C TYR A 393 1.63 1.31 6.77
N ASP A 394 2.07 1.28 8.01
CA ASP A 394 3.17 0.41 8.43
C ASP A 394 2.93 -1.06 8.09
N TRP A 395 1.73 -1.56 8.38
CA TRP A 395 1.36 -2.96 8.16
C TRP A 395 1.40 -3.38 6.68
N VAL A 396 1.14 -2.44 5.76
CA VAL A 396 1.17 -2.75 4.32
C VAL A 396 2.56 -2.51 3.74
N MET A 397 3.28 -1.48 4.20
CA MET A 397 4.58 -1.12 3.62
C MET A 397 5.71 -2.02 4.08
N VAL A 398 5.72 -2.49 5.33
CA VAL A 398 6.81 -3.35 5.81
C VAL A 398 6.95 -4.62 4.98
N PRO A 399 5.93 -5.50 4.83
CA PRO A 399 6.11 -6.70 4.01
C PRO A 399 6.26 -6.40 2.51
N ASN A 400 5.59 -5.36 1.99
CA ASN A 400 5.68 -5.04 0.57
C ASN A 400 7.03 -4.43 0.18
N VAL A 401 7.65 -3.61 1.04
CA VAL A 401 8.96 -3.02 0.73
C VAL A 401 10.08 -3.98 1.11
N TYR A 402 10.22 -4.35 2.39
CA TYR A 402 11.33 -5.20 2.81
C TYR A 402 11.22 -6.62 2.24
N GLY A 403 10.03 -7.23 2.23
CA GLY A 403 9.82 -8.60 1.78
C GLY A 403 9.70 -8.72 0.27
N MET A 404 8.77 -8.01 -0.35
CA MET A 404 8.46 -8.19 -1.78
C MET A 404 9.40 -7.38 -2.67
N SER A 405 9.40 -6.05 -2.54
CA SER A 405 10.07 -5.14 -3.47
C SER A 405 11.60 -5.24 -3.36
N GLN A 406 12.14 -5.17 -2.14
CA GLN A 406 13.59 -5.12 -1.90
C GLN A 406 14.22 -6.46 -1.57
N PHE A 407 13.42 -7.50 -1.31
CA PHE A 407 13.93 -8.80 -0.90
C PHE A 407 14.91 -8.72 0.30
N ALA A 408 14.74 -7.71 1.14
CA ALA A 408 15.63 -7.40 2.24
C ALA A 408 15.56 -8.41 3.40
N ASP A 409 14.48 -9.19 3.45
CA ASP A 409 14.27 -10.29 4.40
C ASP A 409 14.90 -11.63 3.97
N GLY A 410 15.47 -11.70 2.75
CA GLY A 410 16.06 -12.92 2.19
C GLY A 410 15.04 -13.93 1.66
N GLY A 411 13.77 -13.56 1.50
CA GLY A 411 12.76 -14.38 0.84
C GLY A 411 11.76 -15.08 1.76
N LEU A 412 11.24 -14.39 2.75
CA LEU A 412 10.20 -14.87 3.66
C LEU A 412 8.88 -15.20 2.93
N MET A 413 8.48 -14.33 1.99
CA MET A 413 7.27 -14.51 1.18
C MET A 413 7.51 -14.48 -0.32
N SER A 414 8.73 -14.20 -0.75
CA SER A 414 9.16 -14.19 -2.15
C SER A 414 10.20 -15.28 -2.40
N THR A 415 10.09 -15.97 -3.55
CA THR A 415 11.05 -17.04 -3.91
C THR A 415 12.24 -16.52 -4.71
N LYS A 416 12.16 -15.28 -5.16
CA LYS A 416 13.20 -14.55 -5.90
C LYS A 416 12.95 -13.05 -5.76
N PRO A 417 13.98 -12.21 -5.92
CA PRO A 417 13.79 -10.76 -6.04
C PRO A 417 12.97 -10.41 -7.30
N TYR A 418 12.18 -9.34 -7.21
CA TYR A 418 11.39 -8.80 -8.30
C TYR A 418 12.24 -7.80 -9.10
N ILE A 419 13.22 -8.33 -9.84
CA ILE A 419 14.08 -7.54 -10.73
C ILE A 419 13.85 -7.90 -12.20
N SER A 420 14.01 -6.91 -13.07
CA SER A 420 13.94 -7.07 -14.52
C SER A 420 14.75 -5.99 -15.22
N GLY A 421 15.21 -6.28 -16.44
CA GLY A 421 15.69 -5.28 -17.37
C GLY A 421 14.54 -4.46 -17.97
N SER A 422 14.91 -3.50 -18.82
CA SER A 422 13.98 -2.58 -19.53
C SER A 422 12.95 -3.29 -20.38
N SER A 423 13.25 -4.47 -20.86
CA SER A 423 12.36 -5.28 -21.73
C SER A 423 11.00 -5.58 -21.10
N TYR A 424 10.95 -5.75 -19.77
CA TYR A 424 9.69 -5.92 -19.05
C TYR A 424 8.84 -4.65 -19.13
N ILE A 425 9.42 -3.50 -18.85
CA ILE A 425 8.74 -2.20 -18.88
C ILE A 425 8.19 -1.93 -20.28
N ILE A 426 9.02 -2.12 -21.32
CA ILE A 426 8.62 -1.93 -22.73
C ILE A 426 7.47 -2.88 -23.12
N LYS A 427 7.53 -4.13 -22.64
CA LYS A 427 6.47 -5.12 -22.89
C LYS A 427 5.13 -4.72 -22.28
N MET A 428 5.14 -4.18 -21.06
CA MET A 428 3.92 -3.88 -20.29
C MET A 428 3.39 -2.46 -20.52
N SER A 429 4.15 -1.60 -21.20
CA SER A 429 3.85 -0.17 -21.33
C SER A 429 3.87 0.31 -22.78
N ASN A 430 3.54 1.59 -22.97
CA ASN A 430 3.72 2.31 -24.24
C ASN A 430 5.08 3.01 -24.36
N TYR A 431 6.00 2.83 -23.40
CA TYR A 431 7.37 3.32 -23.52
C TYR A 431 8.11 2.68 -24.70
N LYS A 432 8.99 3.48 -25.30
CA LYS A 432 9.90 3.03 -26.36
C LYS A 432 11.31 2.91 -25.79
N THR A 433 12.17 2.14 -26.46
CA THR A 433 13.60 2.11 -26.17
C THR A 433 14.23 3.49 -26.28
N GLY A 434 15.18 3.80 -25.42
CA GLY A 434 15.90 5.07 -25.39
C GLY A 434 17.14 4.95 -24.51
N GLU A 435 17.74 6.06 -24.16
CA GLU A 435 18.91 6.08 -23.29
C GLU A 435 18.62 5.49 -21.92
N TRP A 436 17.43 5.80 -21.36
CA TRP A 436 16.95 5.23 -20.12
C TRP A 436 16.99 3.69 -20.11
N SER A 437 16.65 3.04 -21.22
CA SER A 437 16.61 1.58 -21.30
C SER A 437 18.01 0.96 -21.29
N LYS A 438 18.99 1.63 -21.87
CA LYS A 438 20.41 1.20 -21.82
C LYS A 438 20.95 1.29 -20.37
N ILE A 439 20.67 2.38 -19.69
CA ILE A 439 21.06 2.57 -18.27
C ILE A 439 20.39 1.50 -17.41
N TRP A 440 19.08 1.27 -17.56
CA TRP A 440 18.34 0.26 -16.82
C TRP A 440 18.91 -1.15 -17.01
N ASP A 441 19.16 -1.55 -18.27
CA ASP A 441 19.74 -2.86 -18.55
C ASP A 441 21.18 -2.98 -18.01
N SER A 442 21.95 -1.91 -18.06
CA SER A 442 23.29 -1.86 -17.47
C SER A 442 23.28 -2.07 -15.96
N LEU A 443 22.37 -1.41 -15.24
CA LEU A 443 22.16 -1.60 -13.80
C LEU A 443 21.70 -3.03 -13.49
N PHE A 444 20.77 -3.58 -14.29
CA PHE A 444 20.28 -4.95 -14.11
C PHE A 444 21.40 -5.99 -14.24
N TRP A 445 22.22 -5.91 -15.29
CA TRP A 445 23.31 -6.86 -15.50
C TRP A 445 24.44 -6.68 -14.48
N ARG A 446 24.75 -5.44 -14.10
CA ARG A 446 25.71 -5.15 -13.03
C ARG A 446 25.23 -5.72 -11.69
N PHE A 447 23.97 -5.55 -11.33
CA PHE A 447 23.39 -6.09 -10.09
C PHE A 447 23.47 -7.62 -10.08
N LEU A 448 23.10 -8.25 -11.19
CA LEU A 448 23.15 -9.70 -11.34
C LEU A 448 24.57 -10.25 -11.20
N ASP A 449 25.55 -9.59 -11.79
CA ASP A 449 26.98 -9.98 -11.68
C ASP A 449 27.50 -9.77 -10.24
N LYS A 450 27.21 -8.64 -9.62
CA LYS A 450 27.63 -8.33 -8.25
C LYS A 450 27.04 -9.30 -7.22
N GLN A 451 25.79 -9.73 -7.40
CA GLN A 451 25.08 -10.65 -6.51
C GLN A 451 25.10 -12.11 -7.06
N ARG A 452 26.09 -12.44 -7.86
CA ARG A 452 26.19 -13.67 -8.62
C ARG A 452 25.99 -14.94 -7.78
N ASP A 453 26.61 -15.00 -6.60
CA ASP A 453 26.57 -16.17 -5.72
C ASP A 453 25.13 -16.52 -5.29
N PHE A 454 24.29 -15.52 -5.10
CA PHE A 454 22.88 -15.70 -4.84
C PHE A 454 22.13 -16.22 -6.09
N PHE A 455 22.36 -15.59 -7.24
CA PHE A 455 21.61 -15.93 -8.47
C PHE A 455 21.96 -17.29 -9.04
N VAL A 456 23.19 -17.74 -8.92
CA VAL A 456 23.62 -19.10 -9.33
C VAL A 456 22.90 -20.18 -8.49
N LYS A 457 22.69 -19.93 -7.20
CA LYS A 457 21.99 -20.86 -6.29
C LYS A 457 20.46 -20.84 -6.47
N ASN A 458 19.91 -19.79 -7.09
CA ASN A 458 18.46 -19.66 -7.30
C ASN A 458 18.03 -20.35 -8.62
N PRO A 459 17.25 -21.46 -8.59
CA PRO A 459 16.89 -22.20 -9.80
C PRO A 459 16.13 -21.37 -10.86
N ARG A 460 15.37 -20.34 -10.41
CA ARG A 460 14.57 -19.48 -11.30
C ARG A 460 15.40 -18.40 -11.98
N MET A 461 16.60 -18.08 -11.47
CA MET A 461 17.41 -16.95 -11.93
C MET A 461 18.75 -17.40 -12.55
N ARG A 462 19.18 -18.65 -12.33
CA ARG A 462 20.46 -19.19 -12.87
C ARG A 462 20.61 -18.99 -14.38
N MET A 463 19.52 -19.08 -15.14
CA MET A 463 19.56 -18.90 -16.59
C MET A 463 20.00 -17.48 -16.99
N LEU A 464 19.68 -16.46 -16.19
CA LEU A 464 20.15 -15.08 -16.43
C LEU A 464 21.66 -14.98 -16.24
N VAL A 465 22.21 -15.63 -15.22
CA VAL A 465 23.66 -15.69 -15.00
C VAL A 465 24.36 -16.35 -16.19
N ASN A 466 23.83 -17.50 -16.64
CA ASN A 466 24.38 -18.19 -17.83
C ASN A 466 24.32 -17.31 -19.09
N SER A 467 23.28 -16.48 -19.21
CA SER A 467 23.16 -15.53 -20.34
C SER A 467 24.22 -14.42 -20.24
N TYR A 468 24.44 -13.89 -19.06
CA TYR A 468 25.50 -12.89 -18.81
C TYR A 468 26.89 -13.48 -19.10
N ASP A 469 27.16 -14.71 -18.69
CA ASP A 469 28.45 -15.37 -18.90
C ASP A 469 28.83 -15.52 -20.37
N LYS A 470 27.82 -15.75 -21.22
CA LYS A 470 28.01 -15.87 -22.66
C LYS A 470 28.24 -14.54 -23.38
N MET A 471 28.11 -13.40 -22.69
CA MET A 471 28.38 -12.08 -23.29
C MET A 471 29.91 -11.90 -23.48
N GLY A 472 30.28 -11.25 -24.59
CA GLY A 472 31.67 -10.84 -24.81
C GLY A 472 32.15 -9.85 -23.73
N GLN A 473 33.45 -9.87 -23.47
CA GLN A 473 34.10 -9.06 -22.41
C GLN A 473 33.86 -7.55 -22.63
N GLU A 474 34.03 -7.06 -23.85
CA GLU A 474 33.79 -5.66 -24.21
C GLU A 474 32.35 -5.22 -23.85
N LYS A 475 31.34 -6.06 -24.15
CA LYS A 475 29.94 -5.77 -23.80
C LYS A 475 29.74 -5.70 -22.30
N LYS A 476 30.35 -6.59 -21.52
CA LYS A 476 30.28 -6.57 -20.05
C LYS A 476 30.90 -5.30 -19.45
N GLU A 477 32.01 -4.85 -20.03
CA GLU A 477 32.69 -3.60 -19.61
C GLU A 477 31.82 -2.39 -19.90
N VAL A 478 31.26 -2.27 -21.10
CA VAL A 478 30.31 -1.18 -21.45
C VAL A 478 29.12 -1.14 -20.50
N LEU A 479 28.52 -2.29 -20.20
CA LEU A 479 27.39 -2.37 -19.26
C LEU A 479 27.79 -1.90 -17.85
N ARG A 480 28.93 -2.37 -17.36
CA ARG A 480 29.45 -2.00 -16.02
C ARG A 480 29.76 -0.51 -15.94
N ASP A 481 30.44 0.03 -16.96
CA ASP A 481 30.86 1.44 -16.98
C ASP A 481 29.65 2.38 -17.10
N THR A 482 28.66 2.04 -17.94
CA THR A 482 27.41 2.79 -18.05
C THR A 482 26.67 2.81 -16.71
N ALA A 483 26.53 1.66 -16.03
CA ALA A 483 25.90 1.58 -14.72
C ALA A 483 26.63 2.39 -13.65
N ASN A 484 27.96 2.26 -13.59
CA ASN A 484 28.76 2.97 -12.60
C ASN A 484 28.78 4.49 -12.83
N LYS A 485 28.79 4.93 -14.10
CA LYS A 485 28.66 6.34 -14.46
C LYS A 485 27.34 6.91 -13.95
N TYR A 486 26.23 6.25 -14.28
CA TYR A 486 24.90 6.68 -13.84
C TYR A 486 24.79 6.75 -12.31
N LEU A 487 25.22 5.69 -11.60
CA LEU A 487 25.18 5.68 -10.13
C LEU A 487 25.99 6.81 -9.50
N LYS A 488 27.12 7.20 -10.11
CA LYS A 488 27.91 8.35 -9.66
C LYS A 488 27.22 9.68 -9.94
N GLU A 489 26.53 9.80 -11.09
CA GLU A 489 25.83 11.03 -11.48
C GLU A 489 24.63 11.31 -10.59
N ILE A 490 23.88 10.30 -10.15
CA ILE A 490 22.73 10.49 -9.28
C ILE A 490 23.08 10.69 -7.80
N GLU A 491 24.30 10.41 -7.37
CA GLU A 491 24.78 10.65 -5.99
C GLU A 491 25.13 12.13 -5.73
N ILE A 492 25.21 12.96 -6.77
CA ILE A 492 25.47 14.39 -6.69
C ILE A 492 24.18 15.17 -6.49
#